data_4b866ccc4753dce700b391b0a50ee168
#
_entry.id   4b866ccc4753dce700b391b0a50ee168
#
_cell.length_a   1.000
_cell.length_b   1.000
_cell.length_c   1.000
_cell.angle_alpha   90.00
_cell.angle_beta   90.00
_cell.angle_gamma   90.00
#
_symmetry.space_group_name_H-M   'P 1'
#
loop_
_entity.id
_entity.type
_entity.pdbx_description
1 polymer ?
#
loop_
_entity_poly.entity_id
_entity_poly.type
_entity_poly.pdbx_seq_one_letter_code
_entity_poly.pdbx_strand_id
1 'polypeptide(L)'
;RELDSLHYITGIIYPNRCDNEAYVSLRIDLTAMNAYLAEKNKEETEFPYTMFHLVVAALLKTIMLRPKLNRFIANSNFYQRNYISASFVVKKQFSDKGAEALAVMRGKEDNTLADVHEYIRQQVTECRSEKVDPTTGVMDYLNKIPRFVSKAAIHILMWLDKHGWVPKDIIATDPYYNSVVISNLGSIKLKCGYHHLTNWGTCSLFCIIGEKKLFPFYDADGNVTMRET
;
A
#
# COMPACT_ATOMS: atom_id res chain seq x y z
N ARG A 1 -22.53 -18.66 -11.53
CA ARG A 1 -21.07 -18.50 -11.43
C ARG A 1 -20.67 -17.26 -12.23
N GLU A 2 -20.06 -16.30 -11.58
CA GLU A 2 -19.60 -15.05 -12.24
C GLU A 2 -18.21 -15.20 -12.90
N LEU A 3 -17.49 -16.28 -12.59
CA LEU A 3 -16.16 -16.55 -13.14
C LEU A 3 -16.27 -17.47 -14.37
N ASP A 4 -15.49 -17.15 -15.39
CA ASP A 4 -15.23 -18.08 -16.49
C ASP A 4 -14.37 -19.29 -16.03
N SER A 5 -14.28 -20.31 -16.85
CA SER A 5 -13.60 -21.55 -16.49
C SER A 5 -12.11 -21.38 -16.19
N LEU A 6 -11.42 -20.45 -16.87
CA LEU A 6 -10.00 -20.17 -16.67
C LEU A 6 -9.77 -19.56 -15.30
N HIS A 7 -10.49 -18.48 -14.96
CA HIS A 7 -10.34 -17.82 -13.67
C HIS A 7 -10.76 -18.72 -12.50
N TYR A 8 -11.75 -19.58 -12.71
CA TYR A 8 -12.15 -20.57 -11.70
C TYR A 8 -11.00 -21.55 -11.38
N ILE A 9 -10.39 -22.12 -12.42
CA ILE A 9 -9.28 -23.08 -12.27
C ILE A 9 -8.03 -22.38 -11.69
N THR A 10 -7.74 -21.16 -12.14
CA THR A 10 -6.59 -20.38 -11.66
C THR A 10 -6.62 -20.20 -10.12
N GLY A 11 -7.79 -19.93 -9.54
CA GLY A 11 -7.93 -19.81 -8.09
C GLY A 11 -7.66 -21.11 -7.31
N ILE A 12 -7.70 -22.26 -7.99
CA ILE A 12 -7.40 -23.58 -7.39
C ILE A 12 -5.93 -23.95 -7.58
N ILE A 13 -5.36 -23.63 -8.76
CA ILE A 13 -3.98 -23.98 -9.10
C ILE A 13 -2.97 -23.19 -8.27
N TYR A 14 -3.28 -21.92 -7.98
CA TYR A 14 -2.40 -21.05 -7.17
C TYR A 14 -2.91 -20.97 -5.73
N PRO A 15 -2.44 -21.86 -4.84
CA PRO A 15 -2.95 -21.93 -3.47
C PRO A 15 -2.54 -20.75 -2.57
N ASN A 16 -1.45 -20.06 -2.93
CA ASN A 16 -0.92 -18.94 -2.17
C ASN A 16 -0.90 -17.68 -3.03
N ARG A 17 -1.02 -16.50 -2.43
CA ARG A 17 -0.99 -15.21 -3.13
C ARG A 17 0.33 -14.93 -3.82
N CYS A 18 1.44 -15.23 -3.14
CA CYS A 18 2.78 -15.03 -3.67
C CYS A 18 3.15 -15.99 -4.83
N ASP A 19 2.33 -16.98 -5.14
CA ASP A 19 2.57 -17.89 -6.27
C ASP A 19 2.08 -17.31 -7.61
N ASN A 20 1.23 -16.28 -7.57
CA ASN A 20 0.60 -15.68 -8.76
C ASN A 20 0.75 -14.15 -8.76
N GLU A 21 1.95 -13.67 -8.57
CA GLU A 21 2.28 -12.26 -8.62
C GLU A 21 2.69 -11.83 -10.02
N ALA A 22 2.22 -10.65 -10.44
CA ALA A 22 2.69 -9.98 -11.63
C ALA A 22 3.36 -8.66 -11.25
N TYR A 23 4.61 -8.48 -11.65
CA TYR A 23 5.37 -7.27 -11.40
C TYR A 23 5.30 -6.34 -12.60
N VAL A 24 4.87 -5.10 -12.36
CA VAL A 24 4.84 -4.05 -13.39
C VAL A 24 5.66 -2.87 -12.90
N SER A 25 6.71 -2.53 -13.62
CA SER A 25 7.51 -1.33 -13.36
C SER A 25 7.16 -0.26 -14.37
N LEU A 26 6.72 0.90 -13.88
CA LEU A 26 6.37 2.04 -14.71
C LEU A 26 7.25 3.22 -14.36
N ARG A 27 7.77 3.86 -15.42
CA ARG A 27 8.45 5.15 -15.30
C ARG A 27 7.49 6.22 -15.78
N ILE A 28 7.20 7.19 -14.93
CA ILE A 28 6.19 8.21 -15.15
C ILE A 28 6.88 9.57 -15.29
N ASP A 29 6.60 10.31 -16.36
CA ASP A 29 7.02 11.70 -16.52
C ASP A 29 6.30 12.56 -15.48
N LEU A 30 7.06 13.18 -14.59
CA LEU A 30 6.56 13.98 -13.49
C LEU A 30 6.36 15.46 -13.84
N THR A 31 6.63 15.90 -15.06
CA THR A 31 6.63 17.33 -15.46
C THR A 31 5.30 18.00 -15.11
N ALA A 32 4.17 17.43 -15.56
CA ALA A 32 2.86 17.99 -15.30
C ALA A 32 2.46 17.91 -13.82
N MET A 33 2.83 16.82 -13.15
CA MET A 33 2.55 16.62 -11.72
C MET A 33 3.34 17.60 -10.85
N ASN A 34 4.60 17.85 -11.18
CA ASN A 34 5.43 18.82 -10.47
C ASN A 34 4.89 20.24 -10.64
N ALA A 35 4.48 20.61 -11.87
CA ALA A 35 3.85 21.91 -12.13
C ALA A 35 2.54 22.09 -11.32
N TYR A 36 1.70 21.07 -11.29
CA TYR A 36 0.47 21.06 -10.48
C TYR A 36 0.77 21.22 -8.98
N LEU A 37 1.74 20.47 -8.44
CA LEU A 37 2.14 20.56 -7.04
C LEU A 37 2.72 21.93 -6.70
N ALA A 38 3.53 22.53 -7.59
CA ALA A 38 4.07 23.85 -7.39
C ALA A 38 2.98 24.92 -7.30
N GLU A 39 1.94 24.82 -8.14
CA GLU A 39 0.78 25.72 -8.06
C GLU A 39 -0.03 25.51 -6.79
N LYS A 40 -0.35 24.25 -6.48
CA LYS A 40 -1.15 23.88 -5.31
C LYS A 40 -0.51 24.30 -3.99
N ASN A 41 0.81 24.25 -3.90
CA ASN A 41 1.58 24.58 -2.70
C ASN A 41 1.83 26.09 -2.51
N LYS A 42 1.35 26.96 -3.39
CA LYS A 42 1.44 28.41 -3.18
C LYS A 42 0.64 28.87 -1.95
N GLU A 43 -0.46 28.17 -1.68
CA GLU A 43 -1.37 28.49 -0.57
C GLU A 43 -1.14 27.59 0.67
N GLU A 44 -0.49 26.42 0.50
CA GLU A 44 -0.27 25.45 1.57
C GLU A 44 1.22 25.39 1.93
N THR A 45 1.60 25.99 3.04
CA THR A 45 2.99 26.15 3.47
C THR A 45 3.39 25.25 4.65
N GLU A 46 2.43 24.87 5.49
CA GLU A 46 2.74 24.09 6.73
C GLU A 46 2.93 22.61 6.43
N PHE A 47 2.06 22.02 5.58
CA PHE A 47 2.13 20.62 5.19
C PHE A 47 1.96 20.50 3.68
N PRO A 48 3.03 20.69 2.88
CA PRO A 48 2.90 20.78 1.43
C PRO A 48 2.41 19.47 0.80
N TYR A 49 1.62 19.61 -0.26
CA TYR A 49 1.26 18.50 -1.13
C TYR A 49 2.52 17.91 -1.77
N THR A 50 2.63 16.61 -1.78
CA THR A 50 3.77 15.90 -2.35
C THR A 50 3.32 14.90 -3.41
N MET A 51 4.26 14.36 -4.17
CA MET A 51 4.00 13.28 -5.11
C MET A 51 3.29 12.09 -4.45
N PHE A 52 3.60 11.81 -3.18
CA PHE A 52 2.95 10.75 -2.44
C PHE A 52 1.42 10.93 -2.35
N HIS A 53 0.93 12.13 -2.08
CA HIS A 53 -0.50 12.43 -2.04
C HIS A 53 -1.17 12.17 -3.40
N LEU A 54 -0.51 12.57 -4.51
CA LEU A 54 -1.02 12.30 -5.85
C LEU A 54 -1.09 10.82 -6.16
N VAL A 55 -0.06 10.05 -5.80
CA VAL A 55 -0.04 8.59 -6.02
C VAL A 55 -1.11 7.89 -5.20
N VAL A 56 -1.28 8.24 -3.92
CA VAL A 56 -2.34 7.66 -3.07
C VAL A 56 -3.73 7.95 -3.67
N ALA A 57 -4.00 9.22 -4.03
CA ALA A 57 -5.26 9.62 -4.63
C ALA A 57 -5.52 8.88 -5.96
N ALA A 58 -4.50 8.79 -6.82
CA ALA A 58 -4.60 8.10 -8.10
C ALA A 58 -4.86 6.60 -7.95
N LEU A 59 -4.21 5.92 -6.99
CA LEU A 59 -4.44 4.51 -6.71
C LEU A 59 -5.85 4.25 -6.19
N LEU A 60 -6.32 5.03 -5.21
CA LEU A 60 -7.68 4.90 -4.69
C LEU A 60 -8.70 5.11 -5.82
N LYS A 61 -8.52 6.15 -6.65
CA LYS A 61 -9.40 6.42 -7.79
C LYS A 61 -9.34 5.32 -8.85
N THR A 62 -8.16 4.77 -9.13
CA THR A 62 -8.00 3.66 -10.08
C THR A 62 -8.72 2.40 -9.60
N ILE A 63 -8.58 2.03 -8.33
CA ILE A 63 -9.27 0.86 -7.76
C ILE A 63 -10.79 1.08 -7.81
N MET A 64 -11.26 2.30 -7.56
CA MET A 64 -12.67 2.67 -7.64
C MET A 64 -13.22 2.52 -9.06
N LEU A 65 -12.51 3.03 -10.06
CA LEU A 65 -12.87 2.92 -11.48
C LEU A 65 -12.69 1.50 -12.05
N ARG A 66 -11.93 0.66 -11.39
CA ARG A 66 -11.62 -0.72 -11.80
C ARG A 66 -11.88 -1.69 -10.66
N PRO A 67 -13.14 -1.99 -10.30
CA PRO A 67 -13.49 -2.78 -9.11
C PRO A 67 -12.85 -4.17 -9.07
N LYS A 68 -12.50 -4.75 -10.22
CA LYS A 68 -11.80 -6.04 -10.30
C LYS A 68 -10.42 -6.00 -9.62
N LEU A 69 -9.77 -4.83 -9.53
CA LEU A 69 -8.51 -4.65 -8.78
C LEU A 69 -8.71 -4.78 -7.27
N ASN A 70 -9.95 -4.66 -6.80
CA ASN A 70 -10.31 -4.78 -5.38
C ASN A 70 -10.76 -6.20 -4.99
N ARG A 71 -10.38 -7.20 -5.77
CA ARG A 71 -10.65 -8.61 -5.49
C ARG A 71 -9.45 -9.26 -4.81
N PHE A 72 -9.74 -10.31 -4.07
CA PHE A 72 -8.70 -11.14 -3.45
C PHE A 72 -9.15 -12.60 -3.43
N ILE A 73 -8.17 -13.50 -3.26
CA ILE A 73 -8.41 -14.94 -3.13
C ILE A 73 -8.19 -15.33 -1.67
N ALA A 74 -9.15 -16.04 -1.09
CA ALA A 74 -8.99 -16.69 0.19
C ALA A 74 -9.65 -18.06 0.14
N ASN A 75 -8.98 -19.08 0.67
CA ASN A 75 -9.44 -20.47 0.63
C ASN A 75 -9.95 -20.90 -0.76
N SER A 76 -9.16 -20.62 -1.80
CA SER A 76 -9.44 -20.91 -3.21
C SER A 76 -10.73 -20.27 -3.78
N ASN A 77 -11.29 -19.27 -3.12
CA ASN A 77 -12.44 -18.52 -3.57
C ASN A 77 -12.09 -17.07 -3.84
N PHE A 78 -12.76 -16.49 -4.85
CA PHE A 78 -12.64 -15.07 -5.18
C PHE A 78 -13.64 -14.25 -4.38
N TYR A 79 -13.15 -13.19 -3.75
CA TYR A 79 -13.95 -12.23 -3.00
C TYR A 79 -13.78 -10.84 -3.57
N GLN A 80 -14.85 -10.05 -3.54
CA GLN A 80 -14.86 -8.62 -3.79
C GLN A 80 -14.89 -7.89 -2.46
N ARG A 81 -13.97 -6.94 -2.23
CA ARG A 81 -14.05 -6.07 -1.04
C ARG A 81 -15.24 -5.12 -1.13
N ASN A 82 -15.86 -4.87 0.02
CA ASN A 82 -16.97 -3.92 0.14
C ASN A 82 -16.51 -2.47 0.31
N TYR A 83 -15.21 -2.24 0.47
CA TYR A 83 -14.61 -0.92 0.62
C TYR A 83 -13.26 -0.87 -0.08
N ILE A 84 -12.80 0.34 -0.36
CA ILE A 84 -11.46 0.59 -0.91
C ILE A 84 -10.61 1.16 0.21
N SER A 85 -9.39 0.69 0.35
CA SER A 85 -8.46 1.18 1.37
C SER A 85 -7.02 1.12 0.91
N ALA A 86 -6.23 2.07 1.38
CA ALA A 86 -4.80 2.10 1.21
C ALA A 86 -4.12 2.09 2.58
N SER A 87 -3.06 1.33 2.72
CA SER A 87 -2.17 1.41 3.87
C SER A 87 -0.78 1.86 3.45
N PHE A 88 -0.12 2.60 4.32
CA PHE A 88 1.23 3.09 4.07
C PHE A 88 2.01 3.23 5.37
N VAL A 89 3.33 3.14 5.22
CA VAL A 89 4.26 3.26 6.35
C VAL A 89 4.56 4.72 6.61
N VAL A 90 4.42 5.13 7.86
CA VAL A 90 4.83 6.45 8.36
C VAL A 90 6.00 6.28 9.32
N LYS A 91 7.13 6.90 9.04
CA LYS A 91 8.27 6.93 9.97
C LYS A 91 8.00 7.93 11.09
N LYS A 92 8.07 7.47 12.35
CA LYS A 92 7.95 8.34 13.53
C LYS A 92 9.11 9.34 13.60
N GLN A 93 10.31 8.90 13.22
CA GLN A 93 11.50 9.73 13.12
C GLN A 93 12.29 9.34 11.87
N PHE A 94 12.87 10.32 11.17
CA PHE A 94 13.76 10.08 10.03
C PHE A 94 15.16 9.64 10.53
N SER A 95 15.25 8.45 11.11
CA SER A 95 16.48 7.81 11.54
C SER A 95 16.44 6.32 11.17
N ASP A 96 17.61 5.70 11.07
CA ASP A 96 17.73 4.27 10.73
C ASP A 96 17.06 3.35 11.78
N LYS A 97 16.93 3.84 13.01
CA LYS A 97 16.27 3.14 14.14
C LYS A 97 14.88 3.70 14.45
N GLY A 98 14.38 4.63 13.63
CA GLY A 98 13.06 5.23 13.84
C GLY A 98 11.95 4.18 13.75
N ALA A 99 11.11 4.12 14.79
CA ALA A 99 9.94 3.27 14.77
C ALA A 99 9.02 3.64 13.58
N GLU A 100 8.46 2.64 12.95
CA GLU A 100 7.50 2.77 11.86
C GLU A 100 6.09 2.57 12.41
N ALA A 101 5.16 3.38 11.93
CA ALA A 101 3.74 3.20 12.20
C ALA A 101 3.01 2.96 10.88
N LEU A 102 1.93 2.22 10.95
CA LEU A 102 1.10 1.89 9.81
C LEU A 102 -0.15 2.74 9.84
N ALA A 103 -0.40 3.48 8.76
CA ALA A 103 -1.60 4.25 8.57
C ALA A 103 -2.53 3.53 7.58
N VAL A 104 -3.84 3.53 7.86
CA VAL A 104 -4.86 2.90 7.03
C VAL A 104 -5.91 3.92 6.63
N MET A 105 -5.95 4.30 5.36
CA MET A 105 -6.96 5.19 4.80
C MET A 105 -8.06 4.40 4.11
N ARG A 106 -9.32 4.70 4.41
CA ARG A 106 -10.48 4.23 3.64
C ARG A 106 -10.88 5.25 2.59
N GLY A 107 -10.93 4.80 1.33
CA GLY A 107 -11.37 5.63 0.21
C GLY A 107 -12.90 5.70 0.15
N LYS A 108 -13.41 6.89 -0.21
CA LYS A 108 -14.81 7.16 -0.55
C LYS A 108 -14.90 7.62 -2.00
N GLU A 109 -16.05 7.49 -2.62
CA GLU A 109 -16.25 7.89 -4.03
C GLU A 109 -15.99 9.36 -4.30
N ASP A 110 -16.33 10.20 -3.35
CA ASP A 110 -16.22 11.65 -3.38
C ASP A 110 -14.91 12.21 -2.86
N ASN A 111 -13.96 11.34 -2.45
CA ASN A 111 -12.67 11.81 -1.95
C ASN A 111 -11.93 12.66 -3.00
N THR A 112 -11.59 13.85 -2.58
CA THR A 112 -10.73 14.78 -3.32
C THR A 112 -9.26 14.59 -2.94
N LEU A 113 -8.37 15.26 -3.66
CA LEU A 113 -6.96 15.30 -3.25
C LEU A 113 -6.78 15.99 -1.89
N ALA A 114 -7.63 16.97 -1.57
CA ALA A 114 -7.60 17.66 -0.28
C ALA A 114 -7.95 16.71 0.87
N ASP A 115 -8.92 15.82 0.70
CA ASP A 115 -9.28 14.81 1.70
C ASP A 115 -8.14 13.82 1.94
N VAL A 116 -7.46 13.40 0.88
CA VAL A 116 -6.28 12.54 0.96
C VAL A 116 -5.14 13.25 1.70
N HIS A 117 -4.90 14.52 1.39
CA HIS A 117 -3.88 15.32 2.02
C HIS A 117 -4.15 15.49 3.53
N GLU A 118 -5.36 15.90 3.89
CA GLU A 118 -5.76 16.10 5.29
C GLU A 118 -5.65 14.79 6.09
N TYR A 119 -6.08 13.68 5.51
CA TYR A 119 -5.95 12.38 6.15
C TYR A 119 -4.47 12.02 6.41
N ILE A 120 -3.60 12.18 5.41
CA ILE A 120 -2.17 11.90 5.54
C ILE A 120 -1.55 12.83 6.60
N ARG A 121 -1.92 14.11 6.61
CA ARG A 121 -1.47 15.08 7.62
C ARG A 121 -1.83 14.63 9.03
N GLN A 122 -3.08 14.22 9.25
CA GLN A 122 -3.54 13.72 10.54
C GLN A 122 -2.76 12.48 10.97
N GLN A 123 -2.60 11.49 10.07
CA GLN A 123 -1.89 10.26 10.38
C GLN A 123 -0.40 10.50 10.69
N VAL A 124 0.26 11.38 9.94
CA VAL A 124 1.67 11.75 10.21
C VAL A 124 1.79 12.45 11.57
N THR A 125 0.85 13.33 11.92
CA THR A 125 0.84 14.03 13.19
C THR A 125 0.57 13.07 14.35
N GLU A 126 -0.41 12.17 14.23
CA GLU A 126 -0.72 11.16 15.24
C GLU A 126 0.44 10.18 15.45
N CYS A 127 1.05 9.70 14.37
CA CYS A 127 2.18 8.77 14.45
C CYS A 127 3.44 9.37 15.08
N ARG A 128 3.62 10.68 14.97
CA ARG A 128 4.73 11.41 15.62
C ARG A 128 4.44 11.74 17.09
N SER A 129 3.17 11.68 17.52
CA SER A 129 2.84 11.73 18.93
C SER A 129 3.26 10.42 19.61
N GLU A 130 3.69 10.47 20.88
CA GLU A 130 4.28 9.34 21.62
C GLU A 130 3.31 8.18 21.96
N LYS A 131 2.18 8.04 21.24
CA LYS A 131 1.23 6.93 21.46
C LYS A 131 1.84 5.62 20.98
N VAL A 132 1.88 4.64 21.88
CA VAL A 132 2.30 3.27 21.57
C VAL A 132 1.25 2.63 20.64
N ASP A 133 1.70 2.15 19.48
CA ASP A 133 0.85 1.41 18.56
C ASP A 133 0.49 0.04 19.18
N PRO A 134 -0.80 -0.33 19.30
CA PRO A 134 -1.22 -1.64 19.82
C PRO A 134 -0.60 -2.83 19.08
N THR A 135 -0.36 -2.69 17.78
CA THR A 135 0.25 -3.74 16.94
C THR A 135 1.69 -4.05 17.37
N THR A 136 2.45 -3.02 17.73
CA THR A 136 3.83 -3.17 18.25
C THR A 136 3.83 -3.97 19.55
N GLY A 137 2.86 -3.77 20.43
CA GLY A 137 2.75 -4.49 21.70
C GLY A 137 2.54 -6.00 21.52
N VAL A 138 1.73 -6.42 20.57
CA VAL A 138 1.53 -7.85 20.25
C VAL A 138 2.79 -8.48 19.67
N MET A 139 3.49 -7.79 18.77
CA MET A 139 4.74 -8.27 18.19
C MET A 139 5.84 -8.40 19.24
N ASP A 140 5.95 -7.43 20.13
CA ASP A 140 6.90 -7.46 21.27
C ASP A 140 6.61 -8.62 22.23
N TYR A 141 5.36 -8.91 22.48
CA TYR A 141 4.95 -10.05 23.29
C TYR A 141 5.33 -11.39 22.61
N LEU A 142 5.02 -11.54 21.33
CA LEU A 142 5.38 -12.73 20.54
C LEU A 142 6.89 -12.96 20.47
N ASN A 143 7.68 -11.89 20.52
CA ASN A 143 9.14 -11.97 20.52
C ASN A 143 9.72 -12.46 21.87
N LYS A 144 8.99 -12.28 22.96
CA LYS A 144 9.41 -12.69 24.32
C LYS A 144 9.11 -14.14 24.67
N ILE A 145 8.19 -14.79 23.95
CA ILE A 145 7.84 -16.19 24.18
C ILE A 145 8.72 -17.14 23.38
N PRO A 146 8.87 -18.43 23.79
CA PRO A 146 9.67 -19.39 23.05
C PRO A 146 9.23 -19.53 21.60
N ARG A 147 10.20 -19.58 20.68
CA ARG A 147 9.97 -19.55 19.22
C ARG A 147 8.99 -20.63 18.73
N PHE A 148 8.99 -21.82 19.34
CA PHE A 148 8.06 -22.88 18.93
C PHE A 148 6.60 -22.53 19.26
N VAL A 149 6.36 -21.82 20.37
CA VAL A 149 5.03 -21.32 20.76
C VAL A 149 4.58 -20.21 19.80
N SER A 150 5.46 -19.23 19.52
CA SER A 150 5.18 -18.17 18.55
C SER A 150 4.86 -18.75 17.17
N LYS A 151 5.64 -19.75 16.73
CA LYS A 151 5.42 -20.45 15.45
C LYS A 151 4.05 -21.15 15.43
N ALA A 152 3.68 -21.86 16.50
CA ALA A 152 2.37 -22.50 16.60
C ALA A 152 1.23 -21.48 16.56
N ALA A 153 1.35 -20.37 17.30
CA ALA A 153 0.36 -19.29 17.32
C ALA A 153 0.19 -18.66 15.92
N ILE A 154 1.30 -18.36 15.22
CA ILE A 154 1.24 -17.82 13.85
C ILE A 154 0.60 -18.82 12.88
N HIS A 155 0.89 -20.13 12.97
CA HIS A 155 0.24 -21.12 12.12
C HIS A 155 -1.28 -21.19 12.37
N ILE A 156 -1.71 -21.08 13.62
CA ILE A 156 -3.15 -21.01 13.95
C ILE A 156 -3.78 -19.75 13.36
N LEU A 157 -3.13 -18.60 13.50
CA LEU A 157 -3.61 -17.34 12.90
C LEU A 157 -3.69 -17.42 11.38
N MET A 158 -2.68 -17.98 10.71
CA MET A 158 -2.71 -18.20 9.26
C MET A 158 -3.82 -19.16 8.84
N TRP A 159 -4.10 -20.18 9.65
CA TRP A 159 -5.21 -21.08 9.40
C TRP A 159 -6.56 -20.37 9.55
N LEU A 160 -6.72 -19.53 10.59
CA LEU A 160 -7.90 -18.69 10.78
C LEU A 160 -8.07 -17.70 9.62
N ASP A 161 -6.96 -17.06 9.16
CA ASP A 161 -6.98 -16.16 8.01
C ASP A 161 -7.48 -16.85 6.74
N LYS A 162 -6.96 -18.04 6.46
CA LYS A 162 -7.39 -18.84 5.31
C LYS A 162 -8.90 -19.13 5.31
N HIS A 163 -9.50 -19.27 6.49
CA HIS A 163 -10.93 -19.57 6.65
C HIS A 163 -11.80 -18.32 6.86
N GLY A 164 -11.20 -17.12 6.90
CA GLY A 164 -11.92 -15.88 7.14
C GLY A 164 -12.42 -15.71 8.58
N TRP A 165 -11.75 -16.33 9.54
CA TRP A 165 -12.11 -16.32 10.96
C TRP A 165 -11.21 -15.45 11.83
N VAL A 166 -10.39 -14.62 11.23
CA VAL A 166 -9.57 -13.64 11.96
C VAL A 166 -10.48 -12.61 12.64
N PRO A 167 -10.23 -12.27 13.91
CA PRO A 167 -10.99 -11.25 14.62
C PRO A 167 -11.00 -9.90 13.87
N LYS A 168 -12.17 -9.23 13.89
CA LYS A 168 -12.37 -7.97 13.15
C LYS A 168 -11.42 -6.86 13.61
N ASP A 169 -11.03 -6.84 14.87
CA ASP A 169 -10.11 -5.84 15.42
C ASP A 169 -8.70 -5.98 14.84
N ILE A 170 -8.25 -7.23 14.60
CA ILE A 170 -6.98 -7.48 13.90
C ILE A 170 -7.09 -7.02 12.44
N ILE A 171 -8.18 -7.40 11.74
CA ILE A 171 -8.41 -7.00 10.34
C ILE A 171 -8.45 -5.47 10.20
N ALA A 172 -8.99 -4.75 11.18
CA ALA A 172 -9.16 -3.31 11.12
C ALA A 172 -7.83 -2.54 11.21
N THR A 173 -6.85 -3.09 11.90
CA THR A 173 -5.55 -2.44 12.18
C THR A 173 -4.40 -2.98 11.33
N ASP A 174 -4.54 -4.17 10.75
CA ASP A 174 -3.49 -4.81 9.98
C ASP A 174 -3.48 -4.30 8.52
N PRO A 175 -2.35 -3.74 8.02
CA PRO A 175 -2.22 -3.19 6.68
C PRO A 175 -2.43 -4.23 5.57
N TYR A 176 -2.17 -5.50 5.84
CA TYR A 176 -2.30 -6.58 4.87
C TYR A 176 -3.75 -6.97 4.56
N TYR A 177 -4.73 -6.37 5.22
CA TYR A 177 -6.16 -6.53 4.88
C TYR A 177 -6.71 -5.38 4.02
N ASN A 178 -5.85 -4.46 3.58
CA ASN A 178 -6.25 -3.34 2.73
C ASN A 178 -6.23 -3.68 1.23
N SER A 179 -6.81 -2.81 0.41
CA SER A 179 -6.84 -2.98 -1.05
C SER A 179 -5.43 -2.84 -1.64
N VAL A 180 -4.65 -1.89 -1.12
CA VAL A 180 -3.28 -1.63 -1.55
C VAL A 180 -2.40 -1.26 -0.36
N VAL A 181 -1.19 -1.79 -0.33
CA VAL A 181 -0.09 -1.32 0.54
C VAL A 181 0.83 -0.44 -0.28
N ILE A 182 1.19 0.72 0.25
CA ILE A 182 2.06 1.68 -0.44
C ILE A 182 3.33 1.91 0.38
N SER A 183 4.48 1.68 -0.24
CA SER A 183 5.79 1.96 0.33
C SER A 183 6.49 3.06 -0.45
N ASN A 184 6.90 4.14 0.23
CA ASN A 184 7.58 5.27 -0.39
C ASN A 184 9.08 5.21 -0.10
N LEU A 185 9.82 4.45 -0.90
CA LEU A 185 11.28 4.35 -0.83
C LEU A 185 11.98 5.62 -1.34
N GLY A 186 11.29 6.41 -2.17
CA GLY A 186 11.82 7.69 -2.64
C GLY A 186 12.07 8.69 -1.51
N SER A 187 11.32 8.60 -0.41
CA SER A 187 11.53 9.44 0.79
C SER A 187 12.89 9.23 1.46
N ILE A 188 13.51 8.08 1.25
CA ILE A 188 14.83 7.71 1.75
C ILE A 188 15.86 7.54 0.62
N LYS A 189 15.57 8.10 -0.55
CA LYS A 189 16.42 8.10 -1.74
C LYS A 189 16.82 6.70 -2.24
N LEU A 190 15.93 5.75 -2.11
CA LEU A 190 16.10 4.40 -2.66
C LEU A 190 15.36 4.23 -3.98
N LYS A 191 15.94 3.42 -4.86
CA LYS A 191 15.31 3.00 -6.11
C LYS A 191 14.05 2.19 -5.83
N CYS A 192 13.14 2.18 -6.79
CA CYS A 192 12.01 1.26 -6.78
C CYS A 192 12.53 -0.18 -6.81
N GLY A 193 11.99 -1.01 -5.93
CA GLY A 193 12.25 -2.45 -5.87
C GLY A 193 10.97 -3.25 -6.15
N TYR A 194 11.11 -4.57 -6.17
CA TYR A 194 9.98 -5.49 -6.22
C TYR A 194 9.73 -6.05 -4.83
N HIS A 195 8.47 -6.17 -4.46
CA HIS A 195 8.06 -6.67 -3.15
C HIS A 195 7.01 -7.76 -3.32
N HIS A 196 7.20 -8.88 -2.64
CA HIS A 196 6.21 -9.95 -2.65
C HIS A 196 4.98 -9.59 -1.83
N LEU A 197 3.82 -10.08 -2.27
CA LEU A 197 2.64 -10.12 -1.43
C LEU A 197 2.84 -11.13 -0.30
N THR A 198 2.16 -10.94 0.80
CA THR A 198 2.18 -11.91 1.90
C THR A 198 1.06 -12.93 1.74
N ASN A 199 1.27 -14.14 2.25
CA ASN A 199 0.20 -15.13 2.37
C ASN A 199 -0.72 -14.84 3.56
N TRP A 200 -0.35 -13.91 4.42
CA TRP A 200 -1.17 -13.34 5.48
C TRP A 200 -2.02 -12.19 4.96
N GLY A 201 -3.26 -12.11 5.44
CA GLY A 201 -4.18 -11.03 5.06
C GLY A 201 -4.83 -11.23 3.68
N THR A 202 -5.32 -10.17 3.10
CA THR A 202 -6.05 -10.20 1.81
C THR A 202 -5.54 -9.18 0.79
N CYS A 203 -4.46 -8.45 1.07
CA CYS A 203 -3.92 -7.43 0.18
C CYS A 203 -3.55 -8.02 -1.19
N SER A 204 -4.01 -7.39 -2.26
CA SER A 204 -3.79 -7.85 -3.64
C SER A 204 -2.90 -6.91 -4.45
N LEU A 205 -2.60 -5.72 -3.94
CA LEU A 205 -1.77 -4.73 -4.62
C LEU A 205 -0.69 -4.21 -3.67
N PHE A 206 0.55 -4.19 -4.15
CA PHE A 206 1.66 -3.56 -3.45
C PHE A 206 2.28 -2.51 -4.38
N CYS A 207 2.26 -1.25 -3.98
CA CYS A 207 2.84 -0.16 -4.76
C CYS A 207 4.11 0.34 -4.09
N ILE A 208 5.21 0.35 -4.84
CA ILE A 208 6.48 0.91 -4.38
C ILE A 208 6.78 2.16 -5.20
N ILE A 209 6.99 3.28 -4.51
CA ILE A 209 7.40 4.54 -5.10
C ILE A 209 8.91 4.67 -4.91
N GLY A 210 9.66 4.73 -6.00
CA GLY A 210 11.11 4.94 -5.98
C GLY A 210 11.50 6.40 -5.90
N GLU A 211 12.81 6.63 -5.85
CA GLU A 211 13.39 7.98 -5.90
C GLU A 211 13.15 8.65 -7.26
N LYS A 212 13.02 9.96 -7.26
CA LYS A 212 12.96 10.76 -8.47
C LYS A 212 14.33 10.86 -9.12
N LYS A 213 14.37 10.67 -10.44
CA LYS A 213 15.60 10.81 -11.24
C LYS A 213 15.30 11.43 -12.59
N LEU A 214 16.32 12.11 -13.13
CA LEU A 214 16.31 12.56 -14.50
C LEU A 214 16.58 11.39 -15.44
N PHE A 215 15.71 11.23 -16.45
CA PHE A 215 15.83 10.23 -17.50
C PHE A 215 15.65 10.87 -18.87
N PRO A 216 16.35 10.35 -19.90
CA PRO A 216 16.18 10.80 -21.28
C PRO A 216 14.84 10.31 -21.85
N PHE A 217 14.08 11.22 -22.42
CA PHE A 217 12.91 10.94 -23.25
C PHE A 217 13.23 11.35 -24.69
N TYR A 218 12.94 10.47 -25.62
CA TYR A 218 13.12 10.68 -27.05
C TYR A 218 11.77 11.10 -27.66
N ASP A 219 11.80 12.15 -28.46
CA ASP A 219 10.66 12.49 -29.32
C ASP A 219 10.65 11.65 -30.62
N ALA A 220 9.66 11.88 -31.49
CA ALA A 220 9.52 11.15 -32.75
C ALA A 220 10.70 11.38 -33.71
N ASP A 221 11.41 12.51 -33.58
CA ASP A 221 12.54 12.89 -34.41
C ASP A 221 13.89 12.46 -33.82
N GLY A 222 13.87 11.81 -32.65
CA GLY A 222 15.05 11.33 -31.95
C GLY A 222 15.76 12.35 -31.08
N ASN A 223 15.18 13.55 -30.89
CA ASN A 223 15.74 14.52 -29.97
C ASN A 223 15.53 14.08 -28.51
N VAL A 224 16.50 14.38 -27.66
CA VAL A 224 16.50 13.97 -26.26
C VAL A 224 16.10 15.13 -25.35
N THR A 225 15.12 14.87 -24.50
CA THR A 225 14.74 15.78 -23.41
C THR A 225 14.89 15.06 -22.07
N MET A 226 15.67 15.64 -21.15
CA MET A 226 15.79 15.09 -19.80
C MET A 226 14.57 15.49 -18.97
N ARG A 227 13.85 14.50 -18.41
CA ARG A 227 12.68 14.73 -17.56
C ARG A 227 12.82 14.00 -16.25
N GLU A 228 12.25 14.58 -15.20
CA GLU A 228 12.15 13.93 -13.89
C GLU A 228 11.07 12.83 -13.94
N THR A 229 11.42 11.64 -13.47
CA THR A 229 10.53 10.49 -13.42
C THR A 229 10.55 9.86 -12.03
#